data_d86db5bd97fe0b75924c205e866afc3b
#
_entry.id   d86db5bd97fe0b75924c205e866afc3b
#
_cell.length_a   1.000
_cell.length_b   1.000
_cell.length_c   1.000
_cell.angle_alpha   90.00
_cell.angle_beta   90.00
_cell.angle_gamma   90.00
#
_symmetry.space_group_name_H-M   'P 1'
#
loop_
_entity.id
_entity.type
_entity.pdbx_description
1 polymer ?
#
loop_
_entity_poly.entity_id
_entity_poly.type
_entity_poly.pdbx_seq_one_letter_code
_entity_poly.pdbx_strand_id
1 'polypeptide(L)'
;MKICIVSDSHDRAEPLARAVHAAKALGAGAVIHCGDLIGAQTMKPALAAGLPVHAIHGNNLGDTQAMHYQSRASGGLLQYHGAEALLELAGRRIIVTHYDPLGYALACTGDWDLVCCGHSHRAEARPVADVKGGSTWLVNPGTVAGIAAQCPWPVISSPK
;
A
#
# COMPACT_ATOMS: atom_id res chain seq x y z
N MET A 1 -12.25 10.01 3.15
CA MET A 1 -10.89 10.26 2.61
C MET A 1 -10.62 9.25 1.51
N LYS A 2 -9.97 9.64 0.42
CA LYS A 2 -9.48 8.70 -0.60
C LYS A 2 -8.05 8.29 -0.25
N ILE A 3 -7.69 7.04 -0.50
CA ILE A 3 -6.35 6.49 -0.26
C ILE A 3 -5.86 5.85 -1.56
N CYS A 4 -4.62 6.12 -1.93
CA CYS A 4 -3.94 5.43 -3.02
C CYS A 4 -3.27 4.17 -2.45
N ILE A 5 -3.59 3.00 -2.97
CA ILE A 5 -2.94 1.75 -2.57
C ILE A 5 -2.11 1.26 -3.76
N VAL A 6 -0.83 1.02 -3.55
CA VAL A 6 0.13 0.52 -4.53
C VAL A 6 0.99 -0.58 -3.94
N SER A 7 1.59 -1.41 -4.76
CA SER A 7 2.51 -2.47 -4.35
C SER A 7 3.47 -2.84 -5.47
N ASP A 8 4.52 -3.57 -5.11
CA ASP A 8 5.38 -4.29 -6.05
C ASP A 8 5.95 -3.36 -7.14
N SER A 9 6.60 -2.26 -6.69
CA SER A 9 7.20 -1.27 -7.59
C SER A 9 8.54 -1.71 -8.18
N HIS A 10 9.27 -2.65 -7.53
CA HIS A 10 10.49 -3.29 -8.05
C HIS A 10 11.44 -2.29 -8.71
N ASP A 11 11.80 -1.22 -7.97
CA ASP A 11 12.68 -0.12 -8.40
C ASP A 11 12.20 0.68 -9.62
N ARG A 12 10.95 0.50 -10.04
CA ARG A 12 10.36 1.30 -11.12
C ARG A 12 9.76 2.60 -10.59
N ALA A 13 10.61 3.59 -10.40
CA ALA A 13 10.25 4.89 -9.83
C ALA A 13 9.21 5.66 -10.66
N GLU A 14 9.31 5.61 -11.99
CA GLU A 14 8.42 6.38 -12.87
C GLU A 14 6.96 5.89 -12.84
N PRO A 15 6.64 4.59 -12.99
CA PRO A 15 5.27 4.11 -12.83
C PRO A 15 4.69 4.40 -11.44
N LEU A 16 5.49 4.23 -10.38
CA LEU A 16 5.08 4.55 -9.02
C LEU A 16 4.74 6.04 -8.89
N ALA A 17 5.60 6.93 -9.37
CA ALA A 17 5.36 8.36 -9.34
C ALA A 17 4.10 8.75 -10.11
N ARG A 18 3.90 8.21 -11.32
CA ARG A 18 2.68 8.46 -12.12
C ARG A 18 1.42 8.05 -11.37
N ALA A 19 1.43 6.87 -10.72
CA ALA A 19 0.30 6.39 -9.93
C ALA A 19 -0.04 7.34 -8.78
N VAL A 20 0.98 7.77 -8.03
CA VAL A 20 0.80 8.67 -6.88
C VAL A 20 0.33 10.06 -7.32
N HIS A 21 0.90 10.62 -8.39
CA HIS A 21 0.48 11.91 -8.93
C HIS A 21 -0.96 11.86 -9.47
N ALA A 22 -1.35 10.78 -10.16
CA ALA A 22 -2.72 10.58 -10.64
C ALA A 22 -3.69 10.47 -9.46
N ALA A 23 -3.33 9.71 -8.42
CA ALA A 23 -4.13 9.58 -7.22
C ALA A 23 -4.34 10.94 -6.51
N LYS A 24 -3.27 11.75 -6.41
CA LYS A 24 -3.37 13.12 -5.88
C LYS A 24 -4.36 13.96 -6.68
N ALA A 25 -4.28 13.94 -8.00
CA ALA A 25 -5.22 14.67 -8.86
C ALA A 25 -6.67 14.22 -8.67
N LEU A 26 -6.89 12.96 -8.29
CA LEU A 26 -8.20 12.40 -7.92
C LEU A 26 -8.61 12.70 -6.48
N GLY A 27 -7.80 13.44 -5.72
CA GLY A 27 -8.09 13.86 -4.35
C GLY A 27 -7.71 12.82 -3.28
N ALA A 28 -6.72 11.94 -3.55
CA ALA A 28 -6.15 11.09 -2.52
C ALA A 28 -5.45 11.93 -1.44
N GLY A 29 -5.63 11.56 -0.17
CA GLY A 29 -5.02 12.21 0.98
C GLY A 29 -3.83 11.45 1.57
N ALA A 30 -3.63 10.19 1.17
CA ALA A 30 -2.51 9.35 1.59
C ALA A 30 -2.21 8.26 0.57
N VAL A 31 -1.02 7.68 0.68
CA VAL A 31 -0.57 6.52 -0.09
C VAL A 31 -0.21 5.39 0.86
N ILE A 32 -0.61 4.16 0.53
CA ILE A 32 -0.15 2.93 1.17
C ILE A 32 0.64 2.14 0.13
N HIS A 33 1.90 1.79 0.44
CA HIS A 33 2.75 0.92 -0.39
C HIS A 33 2.92 -0.43 0.30
N CYS A 34 2.38 -1.49 -0.30
CA CYS A 34 2.25 -2.82 0.31
C CYS A 34 3.50 -3.72 0.13
N GLY A 35 4.68 -3.14 -0.07
CA GLY A 35 5.94 -3.89 -0.13
C GLY A 35 6.53 -4.04 -1.53
N ASP A 36 7.69 -4.70 -1.57
CA ASP A 36 8.52 -4.88 -2.77
C ASP A 36 8.85 -3.57 -3.50
N LEU A 37 9.29 -2.58 -2.69
CA LEU A 37 9.84 -1.32 -3.20
C LEU A 37 11.27 -1.49 -3.70
N ILE A 38 12.10 -2.18 -2.92
CA ILE A 38 13.53 -2.49 -3.03
C ILE A 38 14.40 -1.28 -2.68
N GLY A 39 14.70 -0.38 -3.61
CA GLY A 39 15.58 0.76 -3.35
C GLY A 39 14.83 1.99 -2.82
N ALA A 40 15.34 2.59 -1.74
CA ALA A 40 14.75 3.80 -1.16
C ALA A 40 14.65 4.98 -2.16
N GLN A 41 15.55 5.02 -3.15
CA GLN A 41 15.55 6.06 -4.19
C GLN A 41 14.28 6.03 -5.05
N THR A 42 13.68 4.85 -5.22
CA THR A 42 12.45 4.64 -6.00
C THR A 42 11.28 5.46 -5.48
N MET A 43 11.25 5.74 -4.18
CA MET A 43 10.20 6.52 -3.55
C MET A 43 10.31 8.03 -3.81
N LYS A 44 11.50 8.55 -4.10
CA LYS A 44 11.73 10.02 -4.20
C LYS A 44 10.80 10.74 -5.16
N PRO A 45 10.60 10.28 -6.42
CA PRO A 45 9.68 10.96 -7.33
C PRO A 45 8.21 10.90 -6.88
N ALA A 46 7.80 9.83 -6.20
CA ALA A 46 6.45 9.72 -5.64
C ALA A 46 6.25 10.69 -4.46
N LEU A 47 7.25 10.85 -3.61
CA LEU A 47 7.22 11.81 -2.50
C LEU A 47 7.11 13.27 -2.97
N ALA A 48 7.60 13.59 -4.18
CA ALA A 48 7.44 14.90 -4.79
C ALA A 48 5.97 15.29 -5.00
N ALA A 49 5.05 14.35 -5.01
CA ALA A 49 3.61 14.62 -4.99
C ALA A 49 3.14 15.29 -3.68
N GLY A 50 3.90 15.19 -2.59
CA GLY A 50 3.57 15.80 -1.30
C GLY A 50 2.42 15.12 -0.56
N LEU A 51 2.13 13.85 -0.86
CA LEU A 51 1.20 13.03 -0.09
C LEU A 51 1.96 12.24 0.98
N PRO A 52 1.42 12.08 2.19
CA PRO A 52 1.96 11.15 3.16
C PRO A 52 1.92 9.72 2.60
N VAL A 53 3.05 9.02 2.74
CA VAL A 53 3.22 7.64 2.26
C VAL A 53 3.51 6.75 3.45
N HIS A 54 2.70 5.72 3.64
CA HIS A 54 2.93 4.62 4.55
C HIS A 54 3.47 3.44 3.73
N ALA A 55 4.69 2.98 4.02
CA ALA A 55 5.33 1.91 3.28
C ALA A 55 5.79 0.78 4.20
N ILE A 56 5.65 -0.44 3.73
CA ILE A 56 6.27 -1.63 4.30
C ILE A 56 7.28 -2.21 3.31
N HIS A 57 8.14 -3.13 3.76
CA HIS A 57 8.90 -3.98 2.84
C HIS A 57 8.12 -5.27 2.51
N GLY A 58 8.53 -5.95 1.47
CA GLY A 58 8.04 -7.28 1.12
C GLY A 58 9.14 -8.34 1.26
N ASN A 59 9.07 -9.39 0.47
CA ASN A 59 10.12 -10.42 0.41
C ASN A 59 11.41 -9.91 -0.28
N ASN A 60 11.30 -8.94 -1.17
CA ASN A 60 12.46 -8.23 -1.70
C ASN A 60 12.78 -7.04 -0.78
N LEU A 61 13.56 -7.31 0.27
CA LEU A 61 13.81 -6.35 1.35
C LEU A 61 14.53 -5.09 0.88
N GLY A 62 15.45 -5.22 -0.07
CA GLY A 62 16.28 -4.11 -0.52
C GLY A 62 17.10 -3.49 0.61
N ASP A 63 17.33 -2.18 0.52
CA ASP A 63 18.07 -1.42 1.54
C ASP A 63 17.12 -0.84 2.59
N THR A 64 16.79 -1.65 3.59
CA THR A 64 15.92 -1.26 4.70
C THR A 64 16.52 -0.15 5.56
N GLN A 65 17.86 -0.09 5.66
CA GLN A 65 18.54 0.97 6.40
C GLN A 65 18.37 2.32 5.71
N ALA A 66 18.53 2.36 4.40
CA ALA A 66 18.27 3.57 3.61
C ALA A 66 16.80 4.00 3.68
N MET A 67 15.87 3.06 3.73
CA MET A 67 14.43 3.35 3.94
C MET A 67 14.18 4.02 5.29
N HIS A 68 14.76 3.52 6.38
CA HIS A 68 14.66 4.16 7.69
C HIS A 68 15.27 5.55 7.70
N TYR A 69 16.44 5.73 7.07
CA TYR A 69 17.08 7.03 6.97
C TYR A 69 16.20 8.03 6.19
N GLN A 70 15.69 7.62 5.03
CA GLN A 70 14.82 8.47 4.21
C GLN A 70 13.51 8.81 4.92
N SER A 71 12.92 7.87 5.65
CA SER A 71 11.72 8.10 6.46
C SER A 71 11.96 9.23 7.48
N ARG A 72 13.06 9.18 8.24
CA ARG A 72 13.42 10.25 9.19
C ARG A 72 13.67 11.59 8.51
N ALA A 73 14.38 11.56 7.37
CA ALA A 73 14.73 12.78 6.62
C ALA A 73 13.54 13.42 5.90
N SER A 74 12.44 12.70 5.72
CA SER A 74 11.26 13.15 4.95
C SER A 74 10.37 14.17 5.68
N GLY A 75 10.64 14.47 6.96
CA GLY A 75 9.77 15.35 7.76
C GLY A 75 8.37 14.77 7.98
N GLY A 76 8.21 13.44 7.99
CA GLY A 76 6.94 12.75 8.19
C GLY A 76 6.19 12.40 6.90
N LEU A 77 6.71 12.82 5.74
CA LEU A 77 6.07 12.52 4.45
C LEU A 77 6.16 11.03 4.10
N LEU A 78 7.29 10.38 4.42
CA LEU A 78 7.45 8.92 4.33
C LEU A 78 7.45 8.33 5.73
N GLN A 79 6.58 7.38 5.98
CA GLN A 79 6.53 6.57 7.18
C GLN A 79 6.81 5.12 6.80
N TYR A 80 8.01 4.64 7.13
CA TYR A 80 8.42 3.27 6.88
C TYR A 80 8.19 2.42 8.14
N HIS A 81 7.33 1.41 8.02
CA HIS A 81 6.81 0.62 9.14
C HIS A 81 7.51 -0.75 9.32
N GLY A 82 8.43 -1.12 8.44
CA GLY A 82 9.04 -2.44 8.49
C GLY A 82 8.21 -3.48 7.72
N ALA A 83 7.94 -4.64 8.33
CA ALA A 83 7.26 -5.76 7.66
C ALA A 83 5.74 -5.56 7.53
N GLU A 84 5.14 -4.86 8.49
CA GLU A 84 3.70 -4.66 8.57
C GLU A 84 3.40 -3.24 9.06
N ALA A 85 2.23 -2.71 8.72
CA ALA A 85 1.76 -1.44 9.24
C ALA A 85 0.35 -1.55 9.81
N LEU A 86 0.19 -1.07 11.05
CA LEU A 86 -1.11 -0.88 11.68
C LEU A 86 -1.43 0.60 11.63
N LEU A 87 -2.46 0.96 10.87
CA LEU A 87 -2.80 2.35 10.59
C LEU A 87 -4.23 2.65 11.04
N GLU A 88 -4.44 3.89 11.43
CA GLU A 88 -5.77 4.46 11.56
C GLU A 88 -5.88 5.67 10.64
N LEU A 89 -6.64 5.56 9.56
CA LEU A 89 -6.85 6.63 8.60
C LEU A 89 -8.35 6.91 8.43
N ALA A 90 -8.75 8.15 8.65
CA ALA A 90 -10.16 8.57 8.60
C ALA A 90 -11.10 7.70 9.48
N GLY A 91 -10.65 7.32 10.66
CA GLY A 91 -11.40 6.49 11.61
C GLY A 91 -11.54 5.02 11.18
N ARG A 92 -10.74 4.55 10.23
CA ARG A 92 -10.71 3.16 9.78
C ARG A 92 -9.42 2.48 10.23
N ARG A 93 -9.57 1.28 10.80
CA ARG A 93 -8.47 0.41 11.21
C ARG A 93 -7.98 -0.36 10.00
N ILE A 94 -6.73 -0.13 9.63
CA ILE A 94 -6.12 -0.71 8.43
C ILE A 94 -4.87 -1.49 8.84
N ILE A 95 -4.76 -2.73 8.36
CA ILE A 95 -3.51 -3.46 8.41
C ILE A 95 -2.94 -3.62 7.01
N VAL A 96 -1.63 -3.43 6.91
CA VAL A 96 -0.88 -3.62 5.68
C VAL A 96 0.12 -4.75 5.90
N THR A 97 0.07 -5.75 5.07
CA THR A 97 1.04 -6.85 5.01
C THR A 97 1.44 -7.08 3.56
N HIS A 98 2.58 -7.73 3.31
CA HIS A 98 2.97 -7.95 1.92
C HIS A 98 2.29 -9.18 1.31
N TYR A 99 2.22 -10.28 2.05
CA TYR A 99 1.75 -11.56 1.54
C TYR A 99 0.23 -11.65 1.49
N ASP A 100 -0.34 -11.92 0.32
CA ASP A 100 -1.78 -12.05 0.10
C ASP A 100 -2.44 -13.19 0.91
N PRO A 101 -1.84 -14.39 1.14
CA PRO A 101 -2.44 -15.39 2.00
C PRO A 101 -2.57 -14.92 3.46
N LEU A 102 -1.57 -14.18 3.97
CA LEU A 102 -1.63 -13.57 5.29
C LEU A 102 -2.70 -12.46 5.33
N GLY A 103 -2.76 -11.64 4.28
CA GLY A 103 -3.81 -10.62 4.14
C GLY A 103 -5.21 -11.22 4.20
N TYR A 104 -5.44 -12.33 3.51
CA TYR A 104 -6.72 -13.04 3.58
C TYR A 104 -7.02 -13.54 5.00
N ALA A 105 -6.06 -14.17 5.67
CA ALA A 105 -6.23 -14.65 7.04
C ALA A 105 -6.57 -13.50 8.01
N LEU A 106 -5.88 -12.36 7.89
CA LEU A 106 -6.16 -11.17 8.70
C LEU A 106 -7.56 -10.58 8.41
N ALA A 107 -8.01 -10.60 7.16
CA ALA A 107 -9.35 -10.15 6.83
C ALA A 107 -10.45 -11.04 7.46
N CYS A 108 -10.20 -12.34 7.60
CA CYS A 108 -11.12 -13.27 8.25
C CYS A 108 -11.31 -13.00 9.77
N THR A 109 -10.41 -12.26 10.43
CA THR A 109 -10.49 -12.01 11.88
C THR A 109 -11.62 -11.04 12.28
N GLY A 110 -12.01 -10.12 11.38
CA GLY A 110 -12.94 -9.04 11.68
C GLY A 110 -12.36 -7.96 12.61
N ASP A 111 -11.04 -7.91 12.76
CA ASP A 111 -10.37 -6.89 13.56
C ASP A 111 -10.11 -5.60 12.78
N TRP A 112 -10.25 -5.63 11.47
CA TRP A 112 -9.86 -4.58 10.54
C TRP A 112 -11.03 -4.14 9.67
N ASP A 113 -11.04 -2.86 9.31
CA ASP A 113 -11.97 -2.33 8.30
C ASP A 113 -11.43 -2.57 6.89
N LEU A 114 -10.07 -2.57 6.75
CA LEU A 114 -9.37 -2.77 5.50
C LEU A 114 -8.06 -3.54 5.73
N VAL A 115 -7.81 -4.52 4.90
CA VAL A 115 -6.52 -5.22 4.77
C VAL A 115 -5.94 -4.92 3.42
N CYS A 116 -4.71 -4.40 3.38
CA CYS A 116 -3.96 -4.14 2.16
C CYS A 116 -2.81 -5.15 2.03
N CYS A 117 -2.63 -5.74 0.85
CA CYS A 117 -1.53 -6.65 0.57
C CYS A 117 -0.96 -6.45 -0.85
N GLY A 118 0.02 -7.28 -1.24
CA GLY A 118 0.69 -7.26 -2.55
C GLY A 118 1.09 -8.68 -2.98
N HIS A 119 2.36 -8.85 -3.38
CA HIS A 119 3.06 -10.09 -3.64
C HIS A 119 2.61 -10.89 -4.86
N SER A 120 1.32 -11.25 -4.96
CA SER A 120 0.83 -12.05 -6.08
C SER A 120 0.78 -11.31 -7.43
N HIS A 121 1.01 -9.99 -7.43
CA HIS A 121 0.88 -9.11 -8.60
C HIS A 121 -0.52 -9.11 -9.25
N ARG A 122 -1.52 -9.70 -8.59
CA ARG A 122 -2.90 -9.77 -9.08
C ARG A 122 -3.77 -8.76 -8.38
N ALA A 123 -4.40 -7.89 -9.15
CA ALA A 123 -5.31 -6.90 -8.59
C ALA A 123 -6.59 -7.57 -8.08
N GLU A 124 -6.92 -7.33 -6.82
CA GLU A 124 -8.11 -7.82 -6.15
C GLU A 124 -8.65 -6.75 -5.17
N ALA A 125 -9.95 -6.57 -5.15
CA ALA A 125 -10.63 -5.74 -4.16
C ALA A 125 -12.00 -6.33 -3.87
N ARG A 126 -12.18 -6.93 -2.70
CA ARG A 126 -13.43 -7.58 -2.32
C ARG A 126 -13.69 -7.57 -0.81
N PRO A 127 -14.94 -7.67 -0.36
CA PRO A 127 -15.24 -8.00 1.02
C PRO A 127 -14.91 -9.48 1.29
N VAL A 128 -14.40 -9.75 2.48
CA VAL A 128 -14.15 -11.09 3.03
C VAL A 128 -15.03 -11.24 4.26
N ALA A 129 -15.87 -12.27 4.30
CA ALA A 129 -16.66 -12.59 5.48
C ALA A 129 -15.73 -12.91 6.65
N ASP A 130 -16.02 -12.35 7.82
CA ASP A 130 -15.20 -12.50 9.01
C ASP A 130 -15.87 -13.37 10.08
N VAL A 131 -15.09 -13.83 11.05
CA VAL A 131 -15.57 -14.71 12.14
C VAL A 131 -16.50 -14.01 13.13
N LYS A 132 -16.64 -12.69 13.05
CA LYS A 132 -17.53 -11.88 13.89
C LYS A 132 -18.90 -11.64 13.26
N GLY A 133 -19.13 -12.21 12.06
CA GLY A 133 -20.39 -12.10 11.33
C GLY A 133 -20.53 -10.83 10.49
N GLY A 134 -19.42 -10.11 10.28
CA GLY A 134 -19.31 -8.96 9.40
C GLY A 134 -18.49 -9.25 8.14
N SER A 135 -17.86 -8.20 7.63
CA SER A 135 -16.92 -8.33 6.52
C SER A 135 -15.81 -7.27 6.60
N THR A 136 -14.62 -7.67 6.22
CA THR A 136 -13.44 -6.82 6.09
C THR A 136 -13.09 -6.66 4.60
N TRP A 137 -12.76 -5.46 4.16
CA TRP A 137 -12.24 -5.26 2.80
C TRP A 137 -10.82 -5.80 2.68
N LEU A 138 -10.58 -6.66 1.69
CA LEU A 138 -9.26 -7.12 1.28
C LEU A 138 -8.91 -6.47 -0.07
N VAL A 139 -7.75 -5.82 -0.12
CA VAL A 139 -7.28 -5.12 -1.32
C VAL A 139 -5.84 -5.51 -1.61
N ASN A 140 -5.63 -6.06 -2.80
CA ASN A 140 -4.33 -6.19 -3.44
C ASN A 140 -4.35 -5.31 -4.71
N PRO A 141 -3.52 -4.28 -4.82
CA PRO A 141 -3.55 -3.39 -5.99
C PRO A 141 -2.89 -4.01 -7.23
N GLY A 142 -2.31 -5.20 -7.12
CA GLY A 142 -1.42 -5.76 -8.13
C GLY A 142 -0.05 -5.08 -8.10
N THR A 143 0.66 -5.11 -9.22
CA THR A 143 1.99 -4.50 -9.34
C THR A 143 1.94 -3.17 -10.05
N VAL A 144 2.46 -2.12 -9.43
CA VAL A 144 2.62 -0.80 -10.06
C VAL A 144 3.76 -0.78 -11.09
N ALA A 145 4.69 -1.74 -10.99
CA ALA A 145 5.78 -1.91 -11.97
C ALA A 145 5.29 -2.40 -13.34
N GLY A 146 4.07 -2.91 -13.45
CA GLY A 146 3.56 -3.52 -14.67
C GLY A 146 4.13 -4.91 -14.97
N ILE A 147 4.91 -5.48 -14.07
CA ILE A 147 5.48 -6.83 -14.23
C ILE A 147 4.38 -7.85 -13.95
N ALA A 148 4.06 -8.69 -14.93
CA ALA A 148 2.99 -9.68 -14.86
C ALA A 148 1.60 -9.10 -14.46
N ALA A 149 1.36 -7.83 -14.72
CA ALA A 149 0.09 -7.17 -14.41
C ALA A 149 -1.05 -7.76 -15.23
N GLN A 150 -2.13 -8.16 -14.56
CA GLN A 150 -3.32 -8.72 -15.20
C GLN A 150 -4.51 -7.74 -15.25
N CYS A 151 -4.39 -6.53 -14.68
CA CYS A 151 -5.52 -5.58 -14.63
C CYS A 151 -5.09 -4.13 -14.36
N PRO A 152 -5.84 -3.12 -14.85
CA PRO A 152 -5.60 -1.72 -14.52
C PRO A 152 -5.93 -1.42 -13.05
N TRP A 153 -5.26 -0.44 -12.49
CA TRP A 153 -5.24 -0.10 -11.06
C TRP A 153 -6.59 0.30 -10.49
N PRO A 154 -7.04 -0.32 -9.40
CA PRO A 154 -8.23 0.14 -8.71
C PRO A 154 -7.93 1.40 -7.88
N VAL A 155 -8.67 2.47 -8.11
CA VAL A 155 -8.80 3.57 -7.16
C VAL A 155 -10.01 3.27 -6.29
N ILE A 156 -9.79 2.98 -5.01
CA ILE A 156 -10.88 2.71 -4.08
C ILE A 156 -11.24 3.99 -3.36
N SER A 157 -12.47 4.45 -3.56
CA SER A 157 -13.08 5.46 -2.69
C SER A 157 -13.75 4.77 -1.52
N SER A 158 -13.45 5.18 -0.27
CA SER A 158 -14.20 4.65 0.88
C SER A 158 -15.70 4.91 0.69
N PRO A 159 -16.58 3.92 0.95
CA PRO A 159 -18.02 4.19 1.00
C PRO A 159 -18.29 5.23 2.09
N LYS A 160 -19.32 6.05 1.83
CA LYS A 160 -19.82 7.07 2.77
C LYS A 160 -20.36 6.44 4.03
#